data_b6bac066b23a19e3e290531bcb448162
#
_entry.id   b6bac066b23a19e3e290531bcb448162
#
_cell.length_a   1.000
_cell.length_b   1.000
_cell.length_c   1.000
_cell.angle_alpha   90.00
_cell.angle_beta   90.00
_cell.angle_gamma   90.00
#
_symmetry.space_group_name_H-M   'P 1'
#
loop_
_entity.id
_entity.type
_entity.pdbx_description
1 polymer ?
#
loop_
_entity_poly.entity_id
_entity_poly.type
_entity_poly.pdbx_seq_one_letter_code
_entity_poly.pdbx_strand_id
1 'polypeptide(L)'
;MRFSYICPKMKKILTAGLAALALLAAPEVRAQKDNCFTAQIDHLSRGEIRHGGLPAGEEDTEVPPAAFVLGRTRLGFTYEGTGLTAKIGLQQGGVWGSTGFGGLQISEAWAGWKGEKGLFFKAGRQNLIYDDQRIFGNDDWAMTAISHDALRIGVERPTQKAHLILAYNQNPENMAGGSFYSGGIQPYKAMEAFWYHLDLPGTALGASLLLTNITMQDGEKGENEINRHQQLFGTYLSFKPKTWSAEASAYWQRGENEHGIPILAWMGSIKSTVTLSEAFSLSAGYDYLSGDENFATPSGGMIGVTHHDTIRGFNSLYGSRHNFYGAMDFFYVSTYFNGFTPGLQNLYAGAKWAPAKGLDLDASYHFLATAAKLRNADKPLGHELELAVGYALGKDVRLSAGYSFMYGTKTMEVLKRSTDRHRLHWGWVMLIISPSAFSARW
;
A
#
# COMPACT_ATOMS: atom_id res chain seq x y z
N MET A 1 -20.80 -21.59 -28.85
CA MET A 1 -19.42 -21.03 -28.79
C MET A 1 -18.49 -22.01 -28.10
N ARG A 2 -17.45 -22.48 -28.78
CA ARG A 2 -16.52 -23.48 -28.22
C ARG A 2 -15.45 -22.78 -27.40
N PHE A 3 -15.44 -23.02 -26.08
CA PHE A 3 -14.37 -22.63 -25.16
C PHE A 3 -13.12 -23.50 -25.37
N SER A 4 -12.35 -23.26 -26.42
CA SER A 4 -11.26 -24.18 -26.82
C SER A 4 -9.82 -23.68 -26.52
N TYR A 5 -9.62 -22.60 -25.77
CA TYR A 5 -8.29 -22.06 -25.48
C TYR A 5 -7.93 -21.84 -24.01
N ILE A 6 -8.63 -22.47 -23.09
CA ILE A 6 -8.19 -22.49 -21.68
C ILE A 6 -7.33 -23.74 -21.47
N CYS A 7 -6.10 -23.54 -20.97
CA CYS A 7 -5.17 -24.61 -20.65
C CYS A 7 -5.89 -25.74 -19.88
N PRO A 8 -5.70 -27.03 -20.24
CA PRO A 8 -6.41 -28.17 -19.62
C PRO A 8 -6.27 -28.25 -18.11
N LYS A 9 -5.14 -27.76 -17.53
CA LYS A 9 -4.96 -27.65 -16.07
C LYS A 9 -5.81 -26.56 -15.46
N MET A 10 -5.99 -25.43 -16.11
CA MET A 10 -6.82 -24.32 -15.64
C MET A 10 -8.32 -24.65 -15.74
N LYS A 11 -8.74 -25.42 -16.77
CA LYS A 11 -10.12 -25.95 -16.85
C LYS A 11 -10.49 -26.83 -15.66
N LYS A 12 -9.58 -27.71 -15.22
CA LYS A 12 -9.82 -28.58 -14.06
C LYS A 12 -9.93 -27.80 -12.75
N ILE A 13 -9.14 -26.74 -12.57
CA ILE A 13 -9.20 -25.88 -11.38
C ILE A 13 -10.47 -25.03 -11.38
N LEU A 14 -10.86 -24.44 -12.52
CA LEU A 14 -12.10 -23.67 -12.64
C LEU A 14 -13.37 -24.56 -12.44
N THR A 15 -13.36 -25.78 -13.01
CA THR A 15 -14.50 -26.72 -12.87
C THR A 15 -14.61 -27.24 -11.44
N ALA A 16 -13.49 -27.53 -10.77
CA ALA A 16 -13.49 -27.93 -9.37
C ALA A 16 -13.93 -26.78 -8.44
N GLY A 17 -13.52 -25.54 -8.71
CA GLY A 17 -13.95 -24.36 -7.98
C GLY A 17 -15.44 -24.05 -8.15
N LEU A 18 -15.97 -24.13 -9.36
CA LEU A 18 -17.40 -23.95 -9.66
C LEU A 18 -18.28 -25.07 -9.09
N ALA A 19 -17.82 -26.32 -9.12
CA ALA A 19 -18.53 -27.46 -8.52
C ALA A 19 -18.57 -27.38 -6.98
N ALA A 20 -17.50 -26.91 -6.34
CA ALA A 20 -17.50 -26.65 -4.91
C ALA A 20 -18.43 -25.49 -4.49
N LEU A 21 -18.60 -24.47 -5.33
CA LEU A 21 -19.58 -23.39 -5.11
C LEU A 21 -21.03 -23.87 -5.25
N ALA A 22 -21.31 -24.76 -6.20
CA ALA A 22 -22.68 -25.28 -6.46
C ALA A 22 -23.19 -26.20 -5.34
N LEU A 23 -22.31 -26.91 -4.63
CA LEU A 23 -22.68 -27.81 -3.52
C LEU A 23 -22.98 -27.09 -2.19
N LEU A 24 -22.75 -25.78 -2.12
CA LEU A 24 -23.00 -24.95 -0.93
C LEU A 24 -24.29 -24.13 -0.99
N ALA A 25 -25.02 -24.19 -2.08
CA ALA A 25 -26.25 -23.41 -2.32
C ALA A 25 -27.53 -24.18 -1.92
N ALA A 26 -27.67 -24.53 -0.63
CA ALA A 26 -28.98 -24.90 -0.10
C ALA A 26 -29.74 -23.61 0.28
N PRO A 27 -31.01 -23.43 -0.12
CA PRO A 27 -31.78 -22.25 0.26
C PRO A 27 -32.12 -22.33 1.77
N GLU A 28 -31.52 -21.48 2.57
CA GLU A 28 -31.92 -21.25 3.97
C GLU A 28 -32.95 -20.12 4.04
N VAL A 29 -33.97 -20.30 4.87
CA VAL A 29 -34.97 -19.26 5.19
C VAL A 29 -34.26 -18.10 5.88
N ARG A 30 -34.27 -16.92 5.26
CA ARG A 30 -33.57 -15.73 5.74
C ARG A 30 -34.47 -14.86 6.59
N ALA A 31 -33.98 -14.43 7.74
CA ALA A 31 -34.48 -13.25 8.40
C ALA A 31 -34.25 -12.03 7.47
N GLN A 32 -35.31 -11.26 7.22
CA GLN A 32 -35.25 -10.05 6.39
C GLN A 32 -34.32 -9.03 7.09
N LYS A 33 -33.11 -8.82 6.56
CA LYS A 33 -32.26 -7.70 6.98
C LYS A 33 -32.77 -6.46 6.26
N ASP A 34 -32.93 -5.38 7.02
CA ASP A 34 -33.25 -4.08 6.46
C ASP A 34 -32.20 -3.68 5.40
N ASN A 35 -32.67 -3.20 4.27
CA ASN A 35 -31.79 -2.61 3.27
C ASN A 35 -31.30 -1.26 3.79
N CYS A 36 -30.06 -0.90 3.48
CA CYS A 36 -29.48 0.37 3.83
C CYS A 36 -28.78 0.98 2.62
N PHE A 37 -29.05 2.23 2.34
CA PHE A 37 -28.30 3.03 1.37
C PHE A 37 -27.66 4.19 2.09
N THR A 38 -26.35 4.41 1.86
CA THR A 38 -25.59 5.49 2.48
C THR A 38 -24.85 6.29 1.42
N ALA A 39 -24.98 7.61 1.47
CA ALA A 39 -24.13 8.54 0.73
C ALA A 39 -23.21 9.27 1.69
N GLN A 40 -21.91 9.27 1.39
CA GLN A 40 -20.86 9.87 2.19
C GLN A 40 -20.06 10.89 1.37
N ILE A 41 -19.61 11.93 2.03
CA ILE A 41 -18.62 12.88 1.49
C ILE A 41 -17.36 12.72 2.32
N ASP A 42 -16.22 12.65 1.67
CA ASP A 42 -14.91 12.74 2.31
C ASP A 42 -14.11 13.83 1.59
N HIS A 43 -13.88 14.94 2.28
CA HIS A 43 -13.09 16.05 1.79
C HIS A 43 -11.84 16.22 2.63
N LEU A 44 -10.70 16.28 1.96
CA LEU A 44 -9.40 16.55 2.55
C LEU A 44 -8.77 17.74 1.84
N SER A 45 -8.30 18.72 2.62
CA SER A 45 -7.41 19.76 2.15
C SER A 45 -6.15 19.76 2.99
N ARG A 46 -4.96 19.77 2.35
CA ARG A 46 -3.67 19.75 3.02
C ARG A 46 -2.73 20.79 2.43
N GLY A 47 -2.44 21.83 3.22
CA GLY A 47 -1.38 22.79 2.91
C GLY A 47 -0.03 22.22 3.33
N GLU A 48 0.97 22.30 2.47
CA GLU A 48 2.31 21.77 2.71
C GLU A 48 3.37 22.82 2.42
N ILE A 49 4.43 22.80 3.24
CA ILE A 49 5.69 23.49 2.99
C ILE A 49 6.78 22.44 3.05
N ARG A 50 7.57 22.30 1.97
CA ARG A 50 8.68 21.35 1.87
C ARG A 50 9.95 22.06 1.50
N HIS A 51 11.02 21.82 2.28
CA HIS A 51 12.38 22.22 1.95
C HIS A 51 13.27 20.97 1.85
N GLY A 52 14.04 20.87 0.75
CA GLY A 52 14.87 19.69 0.51
C GLY A 52 14.07 18.45 0.08
N GLY A 53 12.92 18.63 -0.58
CA GLY A 53 12.15 17.55 -1.20
C GLY A 53 12.85 16.98 -2.44
N LEU A 54 12.27 15.95 -3.04
CA LEU A 54 12.67 15.44 -4.36
C LEU A 54 11.95 16.22 -5.48
N PRO A 55 12.64 16.52 -6.59
CA PRO A 55 14.06 16.33 -6.86
C PRO A 55 14.94 17.31 -6.08
N ALA A 56 16.15 16.87 -5.78
CA ALA A 56 17.18 17.75 -5.25
C ALA A 56 17.50 18.90 -6.22
N GLY A 57 17.86 20.05 -5.68
CA GLY A 57 18.40 21.13 -6.48
C GLY A 57 19.74 20.76 -7.14
N GLU A 58 20.09 21.45 -8.21
CA GLU A 58 21.45 21.38 -8.75
C GLU A 58 22.46 21.82 -7.68
N GLU A 59 23.67 21.28 -7.76
CA GLU A 59 24.78 21.72 -6.90
C GLU A 59 24.87 23.25 -6.94
N ASP A 60 24.96 23.90 -5.78
CA ASP A 60 25.10 25.34 -5.55
C ASP A 60 23.84 26.23 -5.74
N THR A 61 22.68 25.73 -6.02
CA THR A 61 21.46 26.56 -6.00
C THR A 61 20.68 26.39 -4.69
N GLU A 62 20.46 27.48 -3.95
CA GLU A 62 19.46 27.50 -2.89
C GLU A 62 18.07 27.33 -3.51
N VAL A 63 17.55 26.13 -3.43
CA VAL A 63 16.16 25.86 -3.87
C VAL A 63 15.23 26.37 -2.78
N PRO A 64 14.34 27.34 -3.07
CA PRO A 64 13.40 27.83 -2.06
C PRO A 64 12.42 26.73 -1.66
N PRO A 65 11.87 26.78 -0.43
CA PRO A 65 10.86 25.82 0.01
C PRO A 65 9.67 25.79 -0.94
N ALA A 66 9.22 24.61 -1.32
CA ALA A 66 7.99 24.43 -2.06
C ALA A 66 6.79 24.65 -1.12
N ALA A 67 5.80 25.43 -1.55
CA ALA A 67 4.54 25.62 -0.81
C ALA A 67 3.35 25.39 -1.74
N PHE A 68 2.44 24.52 -1.33
CA PHE A 68 1.26 24.19 -2.14
C PHE A 68 0.12 23.67 -1.25
N VAL A 69 -1.09 23.65 -1.82
CA VAL A 69 -2.26 23.06 -1.17
C VAL A 69 -2.75 21.90 -2.02
N LEU A 70 -2.86 20.75 -1.42
CA LEU A 70 -3.50 19.57 -2.00
C LEU A 70 -4.97 19.52 -1.57
N GLY A 71 -5.84 19.08 -2.46
CA GLY A 71 -7.24 18.83 -2.15
C GLY A 71 -7.71 17.50 -2.72
N ARG A 72 -8.56 16.81 -2.00
CA ARG A 72 -9.23 15.59 -2.47
C ARG A 72 -10.67 15.60 -1.99
N THR A 73 -11.61 15.33 -2.88
CA THR A 73 -13.01 15.10 -2.52
C THR A 73 -13.43 13.75 -3.06
N ARG A 74 -14.02 12.92 -2.19
CA ARG A 74 -14.64 11.65 -2.54
C ARG A 74 -16.13 11.69 -2.26
N LEU A 75 -16.91 11.11 -3.17
CA LEU A 75 -18.32 10.80 -2.99
C LEU A 75 -18.48 9.29 -2.98
N GLY A 76 -18.93 8.75 -1.86
CA GLY A 76 -19.16 7.32 -1.66
C GLY A 76 -20.63 7.00 -1.61
N PHE A 77 -21.08 6.00 -2.37
CA PHE A 77 -22.42 5.43 -2.33
C PHE A 77 -22.30 3.95 -1.99
N THR A 78 -22.93 3.55 -0.89
CA THR A 78 -22.91 2.16 -0.44
C THR A 78 -24.34 1.66 -0.28
N TYR A 79 -24.63 0.52 -0.89
CA TYR A 79 -25.84 -0.25 -0.65
C TYR A 79 -25.50 -1.52 0.12
N GLU A 80 -26.24 -1.78 1.18
CA GLU A 80 -26.17 -2.98 1.98
C GLU A 80 -27.57 -3.59 2.11
N GLY A 81 -27.73 -4.84 1.66
CA GLY A 81 -28.96 -5.59 1.73
C GLY A 81 -28.71 -6.99 2.24
N THR A 82 -29.72 -7.86 2.14
CA THR A 82 -29.65 -9.26 2.60
C THR A 82 -28.55 -10.02 1.86
N GLY A 83 -27.34 -10.03 2.45
CA GLY A 83 -26.15 -10.68 1.87
C GLY A 83 -25.53 -9.95 0.67
N LEU A 84 -26.14 -8.91 0.14
CA LEU A 84 -25.61 -8.12 -0.97
C LEU A 84 -25.03 -6.81 -0.48
N THR A 85 -23.89 -6.42 -1.03
CA THR A 85 -23.28 -5.10 -0.80
C THR A 85 -22.75 -4.58 -2.13
N ALA A 86 -22.97 -3.31 -2.42
CA ALA A 86 -22.38 -2.63 -3.56
C ALA A 86 -21.85 -1.26 -3.14
N LYS A 87 -20.74 -0.83 -3.76
CA LYS A 87 -20.14 0.46 -3.50
C LYS A 87 -19.68 1.12 -4.79
N ILE A 88 -19.93 2.42 -4.90
CA ILE A 88 -19.32 3.30 -5.90
C ILE A 88 -18.66 4.45 -5.16
N GLY A 89 -17.39 4.68 -5.42
CA GLY A 89 -16.60 5.80 -4.93
C GLY A 89 -16.10 6.64 -6.08
N LEU A 90 -16.54 7.88 -6.16
CA LEU A 90 -16.04 8.88 -7.10
C LEU A 90 -15.02 9.75 -6.39
N GLN A 91 -13.94 10.10 -7.05
CA GLN A 91 -12.85 10.88 -6.46
C GLN A 91 -12.36 11.92 -7.45
N GLN A 92 -12.09 13.11 -6.93
CA GLN A 92 -11.32 14.13 -7.60
C GLN A 92 -10.29 14.67 -6.62
N GLY A 93 -9.06 14.78 -7.02
CA GLY A 93 -8.01 15.20 -6.11
C GLY A 93 -6.81 15.87 -6.79
N GLY A 94 -5.96 16.73 -6.04
CA GLY A 94 -4.72 17.32 -6.45
C GLY A 94 -4.31 18.68 -5.92
N VAL A 95 -3.44 19.43 -6.65
CA VAL A 95 -2.91 20.73 -6.24
C VAL A 95 -3.88 21.85 -6.62
N TRP A 96 -4.23 22.73 -5.71
CA TRP A 96 -5.06 23.89 -5.99
C TRP A 96 -4.42 24.81 -7.03
N GLY A 97 -5.23 25.31 -7.95
CA GLY A 97 -4.77 26.16 -9.05
C GLY A 97 -4.20 25.42 -10.26
N SER A 98 -4.00 24.09 -10.18
CA SER A 98 -3.56 23.29 -11.33
C SER A 98 -4.71 23.04 -12.29
N THR A 99 -4.52 23.35 -13.59
CA THR A 99 -5.49 23.04 -14.67
C THR A 99 -5.38 21.60 -15.17
N GLY A 100 -4.24 20.92 -14.93
CA GLY A 100 -3.98 19.53 -15.30
C GLY A 100 -4.40 18.51 -14.22
N PHE A 101 -5.22 18.95 -13.28
CA PHE A 101 -5.62 18.16 -12.13
C PHE A 101 -6.53 17.01 -12.55
N GLY A 102 -6.17 15.82 -12.11
CA GLY A 102 -6.84 14.58 -12.50
C GLY A 102 -8.35 14.73 -12.54
N GLY A 103 -8.96 14.37 -13.66
CA GLY A 103 -10.40 14.38 -13.81
C GLY A 103 -11.09 13.51 -12.77
N LEU A 104 -12.40 13.49 -12.79
CA LEU A 104 -13.18 12.61 -11.93
C LEU A 104 -12.75 11.16 -12.15
N GLN A 105 -12.30 10.50 -11.09
CA GLN A 105 -11.81 9.13 -11.08
C GLN A 105 -12.76 8.24 -10.27
N ILE A 106 -12.83 6.97 -10.66
CA ILE A 106 -13.50 5.94 -9.88
C ILE A 106 -12.46 5.33 -8.93
N SER A 107 -12.58 5.60 -7.64
CA SER A 107 -11.72 5.01 -6.61
C SER A 107 -12.15 3.60 -6.24
N GLU A 108 -13.47 3.34 -6.20
CA GLU A 108 -14.06 2.02 -5.97
C GLU A 108 -15.32 1.86 -6.83
N ALA A 109 -15.56 0.67 -7.39
CA ALA A 109 -16.79 0.30 -8.10
C ALA A 109 -16.93 -1.21 -8.07
N TRP A 110 -17.63 -1.74 -7.08
CA TRP A 110 -17.74 -3.17 -6.88
C TRP A 110 -19.08 -3.58 -6.32
N ALA A 111 -19.44 -4.85 -6.54
CA ALA A 111 -20.54 -5.52 -5.87
C ALA A 111 -20.07 -6.85 -5.28
N GLY A 112 -20.69 -7.28 -4.20
CA GLY A 112 -20.36 -8.51 -3.51
C GLY A 112 -21.55 -9.13 -2.82
N TRP A 113 -21.39 -10.41 -2.49
CA TRP A 113 -22.35 -11.19 -1.73
C TRP A 113 -21.62 -11.90 -0.59
N LYS A 114 -22.29 -12.00 0.56
CA LYS A 114 -21.80 -12.74 1.73
C LYS A 114 -22.94 -13.57 2.32
N GLY A 115 -22.72 -14.89 2.41
CA GLY A 115 -23.62 -15.83 3.05
C GLY A 115 -23.41 -15.97 4.55
N GLU A 116 -24.37 -16.59 5.24
CA GLU A 116 -24.37 -16.74 6.71
C GLU A 116 -23.16 -17.52 7.27
N LYS A 117 -22.64 -18.50 6.49
CA LYS A 117 -21.44 -19.28 6.88
C LYS A 117 -20.12 -18.56 6.62
N GLY A 118 -20.20 -17.27 6.23
CA GLY A 118 -19.03 -16.43 5.97
C GLY A 118 -18.42 -16.60 4.57
N LEU A 119 -18.98 -17.44 3.72
CA LEU A 119 -18.58 -17.51 2.31
C LEU A 119 -18.96 -16.20 1.62
N PHE A 120 -18.07 -15.65 0.81
CA PHE A 120 -18.31 -14.41 0.09
C PHE A 120 -17.65 -14.39 -1.29
N PHE A 121 -18.15 -13.52 -2.16
CA PHE A 121 -17.43 -13.03 -3.32
C PHE A 121 -17.62 -11.52 -3.47
N LYS A 122 -16.65 -10.85 -4.07
CA LYS A 122 -16.64 -9.41 -4.34
C LYS A 122 -15.93 -9.17 -5.67
N ALA A 123 -16.56 -8.49 -6.60
CA ALA A 123 -16.04 -8.25 -7.94
C ALA A 123 -16.10 -6.77 -8.30
N GLY A 124 -15.07 -6.28 -8.96
CA GLY A 124 -14.92 -4.90 -9.43
C GLY A 124 -13.73 -4.19 -8.81
N ARG A 125 -13.67 -2.87 -9.01
CA ARG A 125 -12.60 -2.00 -8.49
C ARG A 125 -12.71 -1.85 -6.99
N GLN A 126 -11.71 -2.29 -6.27
CA GLN A 126 -11.73 -2.37 -4.81
C GLN A 126 -10.34 -2.17 -4.20
N ASN A 127 -10.30 -1.66 -2.98
CA ASN A 127 -9.07 -1.63 -2.19
C ASN A 127 -8.78 -3.04 -1.65
N LEU A 128 -7.50 -3.43 -1.69
CA LEU A 128 -6.99 -4.62 -1.04
C LEU A 128 -6.18 -4.17 0.18
N ILE A 129 -6.71 -4.43 1.37
CA ILE A 129 -6.09 -4.02 2.63
C ILE A 129 -5.90 -5.27 3.48
N TYR A 130 -4.64 -5.63 3.74
CA TYR A 130 -4.28 -6.83 4.47
C TYR A 130 -3.19 -6.56 5.49
N ASP A 131 -3.30 -7.21 6.64
CA ASP A 131 -2.34 -7.18 7.74
C ASP A 131 -1.95 -5.76 8.17
N ASP A 132 -0.66 -5.42 8.19
CA ASP A 132 -0.13 -4.09 8.49
C ASP A 132 -0.07 -3.16 7.26
N GLN A 133 -0.60 -3.57 6.12
CA GLN A 133 -0.61 -2.83 4.86
C GLN A 133 0.77 -2.62 4.21
N ARG A 134 1.77 -3.41 4.56
CA ARG A 134 3.12 -3.30 3.93
C ARG A 134 3.16 -3.79 2.49
N ILE A 135 2.29 -4.73 2.12
CA ILE A 135 2.23 -5.34 0.77
C ILE A 135 0.96 -4.94 0.03
N PHE A 136 -0.19 -5.00 0.70
CA PHE A 136 -1.47 -4.54 0.19
C PHE A 136 -2.07 -3.51 1.15
N GLY A 137 -2.19 -2.29 0.68
CA GLY A 137 -2.78 -1.17 1.40
C GLY A 137 -3.53 -0.22 0.46
N ASN A 138 -4.22 0.75 0.99
CA ASN A 138 -4.97 1.73 0.18
C ASN A 138 -4.22 3.05 -0.02
N ASP A 139 -3.13 3.26 0.71
CA ASP A 139 -2.32 4.49 0.72
C ASP A 139 -3.17 5.77 0.80
N ASP A 140 -4.07 5.81 1.78
CA ASP A 140 -5.10 6.86 1.89
C ASP A 140 -4.53 8.26 2.21
N TRP A 141 -3.26 8.33 2.56
CA TRP A 141 -2.50 9.58 2.66
C TRP A 141 -2.32 10.27 1.30
N ALA A 142 -2.13 9.49 0.24
CA ALA A 142 -2.01 10.01 -1.13
C ALA A 142 -3.31 10.60 -1.64
N MET A 143 -3.21 11.51 -2.61
CA MET A 143 -4.40 12.11 -3.26
C MET A 143 -5.17 11.09 -4.10
N THR A 144 -4.51 10.02 -4.52
CA THR A 144 -5.12 8.88 -5.23
C THR A 144 -4.94 7.62 -4.43
N ALA A 145 -6.03 6.95 -4.05
CA ALA A 145 -5.96 5.67 -3.37
C ALA A 145 -5.49 4.55 -4.31
N ILE A 146 -4.83 3.54 -3.74
CA ILE A 146 -4.48 2.31 -4.47
C ILE A 146 -5.73 1.42 -4.52
N SER A 147 -6.15 1.04 -5.72
CA SER A 147 -7.27 0.12 -5.95
C SER A 147 -6.93 -0.90 -7.05
N HIS A 148 -7.65 -2.01 -7.07
CA HIS A 148 -7.44 -3.14 -7.97
C HIS A 148 -8.75 -3.57 -8.60
N ASP A 149 -8.77 -3.80 -9.91
CA ASP A 149 -9.89 -4.42 -10.62
C ASP A 149 -9.76 -5.94 -10.46
N ALA A 150 -10.53 -6.52 -9.53
CA ALA A 150 -10.33 -7.89 -9.08
C ALA A 150 -11.63 -8.60 -8.71
N LEU A 151 -11.60 -9.93 -8.80
CA LEU A 151 -12.53 -10.84 -8.15
C LEU A 151 -11.88 -11.36 -6.87
N ARG A 152 -12.54 -11.16 -5.73
CA ARG A 152 -12.15 -11.71 -4.45
C ARG A 152 -13.19 -12.72 -3.99
N ILE A 153 -12.77 -13.94 -3.70
CA ILE A 153 -13.61 -15.04 -3.22
C ILE A 153 -13.01 -15.55 -1.92
N GLY A 154 -13.82 -15.90 -0.95
CA GLY A 154 -13.26 -16.41 0.28
C GLY A 154 -14.28 -16.77 1.33
N VAL A 155 -13.75 -17.05 2.52
CA VAL A 155 -14.52 -17.29 3.72
C VAL A 155 -13.99 -16.40 4.85
N GLU A 156 -14.92 -15.77 5.57
CA GLU A 156 -14.62 -14.98 6.77
C GLU A 156 -15.42 -15.53 7.94
N ARG A 157 -14.73 -16.12 8.89
CA ARG A 157 -15.25 -16.59 10.19
C ARG A 157 -14.59 -15.79 11.31
N PRO A 158 -15.12 -15.82 12.53
CA PRO A 158 -14.59 -15.02 13.64
C PRO A 158 -13.10 -15.17 13.89
N THR A 159 -12.55 -16.40 13.75
CA THR A 159 -11.14 -16.71 14.03
C THR A 159 -10.33 -17.07 12.79
N GLN A 160 -10.96 -17.23 11.63
CA GLN A 160 -10.29 -17.67 10.40
C GLN A 160 -10.83 -16.94 9.20
N LYS A 161 -9.94 -16.48 8.33
CA LYS A 161 -10.27 -15.84 7.07
C LYS A 161 -9.37 -16.40 5.97
N ALA A 162 -9.95 -16.69 4.81
CA ALA A 162 -9.21 -17.13 3.64
C ALA A 162 -9.73 -16.42 2.41
N HIS A 163 -8.86 -15.73 1.68
CA HIS A 163 -9.22 -14.96 0.48
C HIS A 163 -8.38 -15.41 -0.72
N LEU A 164 -9.02 -15.70 -1.81
CA LEU A 164 -8.42 -15.83 -3.13
C LEU A 164 -8.75 -14.56 -3.92
N ILE A 165 -7.74 -13.92 -4.48
CA ILE A 165 -7.84 -12.68 -5.25
C ILE A 165 -7.35 -12.97 -6.65
N LEU A 166 -8.14 -12.62 -7.65
CA LEU A 166 -7.85 -12.81 -9.06
C LEU A 166 -8.06 -11.49 -9.79
N ALA A 167 -7.00 -10.93 -10.36
CA ALA A 167 -7.06 -9.73 -11.17
C ALA A 167 -6.51 -10.00 -12.58
N TYR A 168 -7.12 -9.38 -13.57
CA TYR A 168 -6.69 -9.49 -14.95
C TYR A 168 -6.98 -8.18 -15.68
N ASN A 169 -5.96 -7.59 -16.28
CA ASN A 169 -6.02 -6.31 -16.95
C ASN A 169 -5.70 -6.46 -18.44
N GLN A 170 -6.40 -5.66 -19.26
CA GLN A 170 -6.07 -5.43 -20.66
C GLN A 170 -6.55 -4.04 -21.08
N ASN A 171 -5.87 -3.40 -22.02
CA ASN A 171 -6.20 -2.03 -22.39
C ASN A 171 -7.47 -1.91 -23.24
N PRO A 172 -7.58 -2.56 -24.41
CA PRO A 172 -8.77 -2.53 -25.22
C PRO A 172 -9.65 -3.77 -25.03
N GLU A 173 -10.92 -3.64 -25.33
CA GLU A 173 -11.75 -4.79 -25.68
C GLU A 173 -11.15 -5.49 -26.90
N ASN A 174 -10.68 -6.72 -26.75
CA ASN A 174 -10.07 -7.47 -27.83
C ASN A 174 -10.91 -8.70 -28.14
N MET A 175 -11.64 -8.64 -29.25
CA MET A 175 -12.52 -9.71 -29.70
C MET A 175 -11.82 -10.73 -30.60
N ALA A 176 -10.61 -10.44 -31.06
CA ALA A 176 -9.83 -11.29 -31.95
C ALA A 176 -8.33 -11.20 -31.67
N GLY A 177 -7.73 -12.35 -31.29
CA GLY A 177 -6.30 -12.44 -30.96
C GLY A 177 -6.00 -11.98 -29.55
N GLY A 178 -4.85 -12.32 -29.00
CA GLY A 178 -4.35 -12.17 -27.64
C GLY A 178 -4.71 -10.94 -26.82
N SER A 179 -4.11 -10.80 -25.70
CA SER A 179 -4.25 -9.59 -24.84
C SER A 179 -2.86 -9.06 -24.54
N PHE A 180 -2.64 -7.78 -24.83
CA PHE A 180 -1.42 -7.06 -24.48
C PHE A 180 -1.78 -5.93 -23.52
N TYR A 181 -1.05 -5.82 -22.41
CA TYR A 181 -1.29 -4.80 -21.40
C TYR A 181 -0.09 -3.85 -21.30
N SER A 182 -0.29 -2.59 -21.69
CA SER A 182 0.74 -1.55 -21.67
C SER A 182 0.72 -0.66 -20.44
N GLY A 183 -0.07 -1.03 -19.43
CA GLY A 183 -0.24 -0.27 -18.21
C GLY A 183 -1.61 0.41 -18.08
N GLY A 184 -2.01 0.69 -16.86
CA GLY A 184 -3.31 1.27 -16.50
C GLY A 184 -3.37 1.59 -15.01
N ILE A 185 -4.45 1.21 -14.34
CA ILE A 185 -4.64 1.49 -12.92
C ILE A 185 -3.58 0.80 -12.04
N GLN A 186 -3.09 -0.37 -12.46
CA GLN A 186 -1.97 -1.08 -11.87
C GLN A 186 -1.00 -1.55 -12.94
N PRO A 187 0.30 -1.67 -12.62
CA PRO A 187 1.31 -2.02 -13.63
C PRO A 187 1.27 -3.49 -14.09
N TYR A 188 0.57 -4.38 -13.40
CA TYR A 188 0.51 -5.80 -13.75
C TYR A 188 -0.58 -6.10 -14.78
N LYS A 189 -0.33 -7.12 -15.63
CA LYS A 189 -1.32 -7.73 -16.53
C LYS A 189 -2.27 -8.65 -15.79
N ALA A 190 -1.75 -9.47 -14.87
CA ALA A 190 -2.54 -10.35 -14.03
C ALA A 190 -1.95 -10.46 -12.62
N MET A 191 -2.80 -10.76 -11.66
CA MET A 191 -2.38 -11.06 -10.29
C MET A 191 -3.27 -12.14 -9.71
N GLU A 192 -2.65 -13.18 -9.18
CA GLU A 192 -3.26 -14.19 -8.32
C GLU A 192 -2.67 -14.02 -6.92
N ALA A 193 -3.54 -13.85 -5.90
CA ALA A 193 -3.08 -13.79 -4.52
C ALA A 193 -3.95 -14.67 -3.62
N PHE A 194 -3.32 -15.30 -2.67
CA PHE A 194 -3.98 -16.05 -1.60
C PHE A 194 -3.55 -15.49 -0.25
N TRP A 195 -4.51 -15.08 0.56
CA TRP A 195 -4.28 -14.63 1.93
C TRP A 195 -5.09 -15.51 2.89
N TYR A 196 -4.44 -15.96 3.96
CA TYR A 196 -5.07 -16.70 5.04
C TYR A 196 -4.71 -16.06 6.37
N HIS A 197 -5.68 -15.91 7.25
CA HIS A 197 -5.51 -15.40 8.61
C HIS A 197 -6.14 -16.32 9.64
N LEU A 198 -5.46 -16.51 10.74
CA LEU A 198 -5.90 -17.30 11.89
C LEU A 198 -5.65 -16.52 13.18
N ASP A 199 -6.71 -16.26 13.94
CA ASP A 199 -6.63 -15.88 15.36
C ASP A 199 -6.66 -17.17 16.19
N LEU A 200 -5.62 -17.42 16.97
CA LEU A 200 -5.52 -18.62 17.81
C LEU A 200 -6.45 -18.49 19.03
N PRO A 201 -7.49 -19.35 19.13
CA PRO A 201 -8.48 -19.26 20.19
C PRO A 201 -7.86 -19.34 21.59
N GLY A 202 -8.32 -18.50 22.50
CA GLY A 202 -7.82 -18.46 23.89
C GLY A 202 -6.46 -17.79 24.04
N THR A 203 -5.90 -17.24 22.97
CA THR A 203 -4.64 -16.49 23.01
C THR A 203 -4.84 -15.10 22.41
N ALA A 204 -3.83 -14.24 22.53
CA ALA A 204 -3.79 -12.95 21.87
C ALA A 204 -2.99 -12.99 20.54
N LEU A 205 -2.75 -14.18 20.00
CA LEU A 205 -1.90 -14.41 18.84
C LEU A 205 -2.73 -14.55 17.57
N GLY A 206 -2.41 -13.73 16.58
CA GLY A 206 -2.88 -13.82 15.20
C GLY A 206 -1.73 -14.09 14.23
N ALA A 207 -2.00 -14.86 13.18
CA ALA A 207 -1.02 -15.17 12.13
C ALA A 207 -1.67 -15.10 10.75
N SER A 208 -0.96 -14.53 9.79
CA SER A 208 -1.37 -14.51 8.38
C SER A 208 -0.30 -15.13 7.49
N LEU A 209 -0.74 -15.74 6.40
CA LEU A 209 0.07 -16.17 5.26
C LEU A 209 -0.39 -15.40 4.02
N LEU A 210 0.55 -14.88 3.24
CA LEU A 210 0.31 -14.24 1.96
C LEU A 210 1.15 -14.90 0.88
N LEU A 211 0.52 -15.28 -0.22
CA LEU A 211 1.14 -15.79 -1.44
C LEU A 211 0.64 -14.96 -2.60
N THR A 212 1.54 -14.47 -3.47
CA THR A 212 1.13 -13.76 -4.70
C THR A 212 1.93 -14.25 -5.90
N ASN A 213 1.29 -14.25 -7.05
CA ASN A 213 1.94 -14.30 -8.36
C ASN A 213 1.47 -13.09 -9.17
N ILE A 214 2.40 -12.29 -9.63
CA ILE A 214 2.16 -11.06 -10.39
C ILE A 214 2.73 -11.28 -11.78
N THR A 215 1.90 -11.11 -12.80
CA THR A 215 2.30 -11.25 -14.20
C THR A 215 2.46 -9.86 -14.81
N MET A 216 3.65 -9.55 -15.28
CA MET A 216 3.98 -8.32 -16.01
C MET A 216 4.03 -8.60 -17.51
N GLN A 217 3.66 -7.62 -18.31
CA GLN A 217 3.77 -7.69 -19.77
C GLN A 217 5.10 -7.10 -20.20
N ASP A 218 5.84 -7.84 -21.03
CA ASP A 218 7.09 -7.42 -21.67
C ASP A 218 6.97 -7.58 -23.20
N GLY A 219 7.88 -6.95 -23.92
CA GLY A 219 7.94 -7.00 -25.38
C GLY A 219 7.02 -6.00 -26.07
N GLU A 220 6.84 -6.20 -27.38
CA GLU A 220 6.02 -5.36 -28.24
C GLU A 220 4.75 -6.09 -28.67
N LYS A 221 3.64 -5.35 -28.78
CA LYS A 221 2.35 -5.90 -29.15
C LYS A 221 2.41 -6.54 -30.55
N GLY A 222 2.12 -7.84 -30.62
CA GLY A 222 2.05 -8.60 -31.86
C GLY A 222 3.38 -9.16 -32.36
N GLU A 223 4.51 -8.86 -31.71
CA GLU A 223 5.82 -9.37 -32.12
C GLU A 223 6.46 -10.28 -31.05
N ASN A 224 6.91 -9.73 -29.96
CA ASN A 224 7.63 -10.48 -28.92
C ASN A 224 6.91 -10.37 -27.57
N GLU A 225 5.64 -10.70 -27.54
CA GLU A 225 4.84 -10.65 -26.29
C GLU A 225 5.33 -11.69 -25.29
N ILE A 226 5.87 -11.25 -24.16
CA ILE A 226 6.38 -12.10 -23.10
C ILE A 226 5.64 -11.77 -21.81
N ASN A 227 5.22 -12.79 -21.06
CA ASN A 227 4.71 -12.63 -19.71
C ASN A 227 5.81 -12.99 -18.72
N ARG A 228 6.19 -12.02 -17.88
CA ARG A 228 7.13 -12.19 -16.78
C ARG A 228 6.39 -12.39 -15.48
N HIS A 229 6.94 -13.20 -14.60
CA HIS A 229 6.27 -13.57 -13.36
C HIS A 229 7.12 -13.24 -12.15
N GLN A 230 6.53 -12.47 -11.22
CA GLN A 230 7.10 -12.19 -9.91
C GLN A 230 6.22 -12.82 -8.83
N GLN A 231 6.82 -13.57 -7.92
CA GLN A 231 6.14 -14.15 -6.77
C GLN A 231 6.57 -13.45 -5.47
N LEU A 232 5.61 -13.30 -4.56
CA LEU A 232 5.88 -12.95 -3.18
C LEU A 232 5.20 -13.97 -2.26
N PHE A 233 5.89 -14.36 -1.22
CA PHE A 233 5.34 -15.18 -0.14
C PHE A 233 5.85 -14.67 1.20
N GLY A 234 5.01 -14.75 2.22
CA GLY A 234 5.41 -14.32 3.55
C GLY A 234 4.32 -14.44 4.59
N THR A 235 4.65 -13.98 5.77
CA THR A 235 3.81 -14.08 6.95
C THR A 235 3.79 -12.78 7.73
N TYR A 236 2.66 -12.53 8.39
CA TYR A 236 2.50 -11.51 9.40
C TYR A 236 2.02 -12.16 10.69
N LEU A 237 2.63 -11.80 11.80
CA LEU A 237 2.30 -12.26 13.15
C LEU A 237 1.91 -11.06 13.99
N SER A 238 0.87 -11.21 14.78
CA SER A 238 0.44 -10.21 15.76
C SER A 238 0.19 -10.86 17.12
N PHE A 239 0.70 -10.23 18.17
CA PHE A 239 0.42 -10.64 19.54
C PHE A 239 -0.08 -9.39 20.29
N LYS A 240 -1.36 -9.38 20.71
CA LYS A 240 -2.06 -8.19 21.22
C LYS A 240 -2.75 -8.47 22.56
N PRO A 241 -2.00 -8.71 23.67
CA PRO A 241 -2.55 -8.69 25.01
C PRO A 241 -2.95 -7.26 25.42
N LYS A 242 -3.50 -7.11 26.63
CA LYS A 242 -4.14 -5.84 27.05
C LYS A 242 -3.19 -4.64 27.14
N THR A 243 -1.96 -4.84 27.58
CA THR A 243 -1.04 -3.74 27.96
C THR A 243 0.14 -3.54 27.01
N TRP A 244 0.36 -4.45 26.08
CA TRP A 244 1.38 -4.32 25.07
C TRP A 244 1.01 -5.13 23.83
N SER A 245 1.66 -4.83 22.70
CA SER A 245 1.51 -5.60 21.49
C SER A 245 2.87 -5.80 20.82
N ALA A 246 3.00 -6.89 20.09
CA ALA A 246 4.11 -7.12 19.19
C ALA A 246 3.57 -7.55 17.82
N GLU A 247 4.20 -7.06 16.78
CA GLU A 247 3.91 -7.38 15.39
C GLU A 247 5.20 -7.72 14.68
N ALA A 248 5.18 -8.73 13.82
CA ALA A 248 6.32 -9.09 13.01
C ALA A 248 5.86 -9.52 11.62
N SER A 249 6.65 -9.20 10.60
CA SER A 249 6.40 -9.66 9.25
C SER A 249 7.71 -10.09 8.57
N ALA A 250 7.60 -11.07 7.67
CA ALA A 250 8.68 -11.51 6.82
C ALA A 250 8.13 -11.88 5.45
N TYR A 251 8.73 -11.32 4.38
CA TYR A 251 8.32 -11.54 3.01
C TYR A 251 9.54 -11.80 2.11
N TRP A 252 9.36 -12.67 1.14
CA TRP A 252 10.36 -13.00 0.12
C TRP A 252 9.78 -12.81 -1.27
N GLN A 253 10.61 -12.30 -2.17
CA GLN A 253 10.30 -12.09 -3.58
C GLN A 253 11.25 -12.89 -4.46
N ARG A 254 10.70 -13.49 -5.50
CA ARG A 254 11.47 -14.21 -6.52
C ARG A 254 10.76 -14.09 -7.87
N GLY A 255 11.42 -14.61 -8.94
CA GLY A 255 10.91 -14.59 -10.31
C GLY A 255 11.65 -13.55 -11.13
N GLU A 256 10.95 -12.81 -11.96
CA GLU A 256 11.52 -11.81 -12.86
C GLU A 256 10.72 -10.51 -12.80
N ASN A 257 11.38 -9.37 -13.02
CA ASN A 257 10.69 -8.10 -13.26
C ASN A 257 10.18 -8.01 -14.71
N GLU A 258 9.57 -6.87 -15.08
CA GLU A 258 9.06 -6.59 -16.43
C GLU A 258 10.13 -6.62 -17.53
N HIS A 259 11.40 -6.54 -17.20
CA HIS A 259 12.54 -6.60 -18.16
C HIS A 259 13.26 -7.94 -18.15
N GLY A 260 12.72 -8.98 -17.51
CA GLY A 260 13.31 -10.31 -17.42
C GLY A 260 14.52 -10.40 -16.50
N ILE A 261 14.75 -9.41 -15.63
CA ILE A 261 15.83 -9.47 -14.65
C ILE A 261 15.36 -10.31 -13.45
N PRO A 262 16.09 -11.38 -13.06
CA PRO A 262 15.74 -12.21 -11.91
C PRO A 262 15.64 -11.41 -10.61
N ILE A 263 14.71 -11.79 -9.75
CA ILE A 263 14.48 -11.19 -8.44
C ILE A 263 14.78 -12.21 -7.35
N LEU A 264 15.55 -11.80 -6.34
CA LEU A 264 15.78 -12.56 -5.11
C LEU A 264 15.91 -11.58 -3.93
N ALA A 265 14.78 -11.15 -3.40
CA ALA A 265 14.70 -10.11 -2.38
C ALA A 265 13.89 -10.57 -1.16
N TRP A 266 14.13 -9.93 -0.02
CA TRP A 266 13.39 -10.23 1.20
C TRP A 266 13.29 -9.01 2.11
N MET A 267 12.30 -9.02 3.00
CA MET A 267 12.17 -8.07 4.08
C MET A 267 11.79 -8.75 5.38
N GLY A 268 12.15 -8.11 6.49
CA GLY A 268 11.67 -8.45 7.82
C GLY A 268 11.34 -7.19 8.61
N SER A 269 10.33 -7.27 9.46
CA SER A 269 9.96 -6.18 10.36
C SER A 269 9.52 -6.72 11.71
N ILE A 270 9.82 -5.96 12.76
CA ILE A 270 9.32 -6.18 14.11
C ILE A 270 8.94 -4.83 14.73
N LYS A 271 7.81 -4.79 15.40
CA LYS A 271 7.32 -3.64 16.16
C LYS A 271 6.76 -4.09 17.49
N SER A 272 7.04 -3.36 18.55
CA SER A 272 6.38 -3.52 19.85
C SER A 272 5.77 -2.19 20.29
N THR A 273 4.61 -2.26 20.94
CA THR A 273 3.95 -1.09 21.52
C THR A 273 3.54 -1.43 22.94
N VAL A 274 3.89 -0.58 23.89
CA VAL A 274 3.49 -0.66 25.31
C VAL A 274 2.48 0.43 25.61
N THR A 275 1.32 0.05 26.11
CA THR A 275 0.26 0.96 26.54
C THR A 275 0.43 1.22 28.04
N LEU A 276 0.95 2.39 28.38
CA LEU A 276 1.24 2.79 29.76
C LEU A 276 -0.01 3.32 30.48
N SER A 277 -0.94 3.91 29.73
CA SER A 277 -2.27 4.31 30.17
C SER A 277 -3.24 4.35 28.99
N GLU A 278 -4.53 4.58 29.22
CA GLU A 278 -5.51 4.77 28.14
C GLU A 278 -5.12 5.94 27.21
N ALA A 279 -4.39 6.91 27.74
CA ALA A 279 -3.99 8.11 27.00
C ALA A 279 -2.57 8.06 26.47
N PHE A 280 -1.72 7.11 26.87
CA PHE A 280 -0.30 7.15 26.51
C PHE A 280 0.28 5.79 26.16
N SER A 281 0.96 5.72 25.01
CA SER A 281 1.67 4.53 24.57
C SER A 281 3.05 4.87 23.96
N LEU A 282 3.95 3.92 24.08
CA LEU A 282 5.28 3.96 23.48
C LEU A 282 5.42 2.79 22.50
N SER A 283 6.11 3.02 21.40
CA SER A 283 6.43 1.98 20.41
C SER A 283 7.90 2.03 20.03
N ALA A 284 8.44 0.89 19.65
CA ALA A 284 9.74 0.77 19.01
C ALA A 284 9.69 -0.36 17.99
N GLY A 285 10.53 -0.26 16.96
CA GLY A 285 10.57 -1.28 15.93
C GLY A 285 11.81 -1.17 15.04
N TYR A 286 11.92 -2.20 14.19
CA TYR A 286 13.01 -2.29 13.23
C TYR A 286 12.48 -2.92 11.94
N ASP A 287 12.80 -2.28 10.81
CA ASP A 287 12.51 -2.78 9.47
C ASP A 287 13.82 -3.02 8.73
N TYR A 288 13.88 -4.12 8.00
CA TYR A 288 14.97 -4.46 7.10
C TYR A 288 14.40 -4.84 5.73
N LEU A 289 14.76 -4.08 4.71
CA LEU A 289 14.47 -4.36 3.31
C LEU A 289 15.79 -4.68 2.62
N SER A 290 15.94 -5.88 2.07
CA SER A 290 17.16 -6.25 1.35
C SER A 290 17.47 -5.31 0.19
N GLY A 291 18.73 -5.23 -0.20
CA GLY A 291 19.22 -4.32 -1.23
C GLY A 291 20.32 -4.91 -2.07
N ASP A 292 20.62 -4.24 -3.15
CA ASP A 292 21.65 -4.60 -4.10
C ASP A 292 22.99 -4.07 -3.62
N GLU A 293 23.98 -4.96 -3.51
CA GLU A 293 25.35 -4.60 -3.14
C GLU A 293 26.05 -3.88 -4.29
N ASN A 294 27.13 -3.15 -3.95
CA ASN A 294 27.93 -2.43 -4.94
C ASN A 294 27.17 -1.40 -5.77
N PHE A 295 26.04 -0.94 -5.26
CA PHE A 295 25.32 0.17 -5.87
C PHE A 295 26.29 1.35 -5.97
N ALA A 296 26.74 1.66 -7.18
CA ALA A 296 27.65 2.76 -7.41
C ALA A 296 26.89 4.06 -7.48
N THR A 297 27.24 4.98 -6.62
CA THR A 297 26.85 6.38 -6.81
C THR A 297 27.82 7.00 -7.79
N PRO A 298 27.38 7.47 -8.95
CA PRO A 298 28.31 8.10 -9.87
C PRO A 298 28.77 9.45 -9.36
N SER A 299 30.05 9.67 -9.35
CA SER A 299 30.60 11.01 -9.56
C SER A 299 30.23 11.42 -11.00
N GLY A 300 29.17 12.21 -11.19
CA GLY A 300 28.81 12.75 -12.48
C GLY A 300 27.44 12.35 -13.07
N GLY A 301 26.40 12.33 -12.29
CA GLY A 301 25.04 12.52 -12.81
C GLY A 301 24.24 11.31 -13.24
N MET A 302 24.76 10.08 -13.30
CA MET A 302 23.96 8.87 -13.52
C MET A 302 24.26 7.81 -12.47
N ILE A 303 23.20 7.30 -11.83
CA ILE A 303 23.31 6.15 -10.94
C ILE A 303 23.54 4.93 -11.85
N GLY A 304 24.79 4.54 -12.01
CA GLY A 304 25.18 3.35 -12.77
C GLY A 304 25.13 2.14 -11.85
N VAL A 305 24.21 1.25 -12.08
CA VAL A 305 24.32 -0.13 -11.60
C VAL A 305 25.35 -0.82 -12.45
N THR A 306 26.51 -1.14 -11.90
CA THR A 306 27.44 -2.02 -12.58
C THR A 306 26.84 -3.41 -12.61
N HIS A 307 26.50 -3.93 -13.78
CA HIS A 307 26.01 -5.27 -14.10
C HIS A 307 25.61 -6.12 -12.89
N HIS A 308 24.36 -6.02 -12.51
CA HIS A 308 23.75 -6.97 -11.58
C HIS A 308 22.81 -7.86 -12.37
N ASP A 309 23.07 -9.15 -12.34
CA ASP A 309 22.24 -10.15 -13.01
C ASP A 309 20.98 -10.48 -12.20
N THR A 310 20.82 -9.93 -11.01
CA THR A 310 19.73 -10.26 -10.10
C THR A 310 19.37 -9.05 -9.22
N ILE A 311 18.10 -8.69 -9.15
CA ILE A 311 17.56 -7.69 -8.22
C ILE A 311 17.47 -8.31 -6.82
N ARG A 312 18.16 -7.72 -5.84
CA ARG A 312 18.12 -8.09 -4.43
C ARG A 312 17.37 -7.06 -3.59
N GLY A 313 16.98 -5.94 -4.18
CA GLY A 313 16.22 -4.89 -3.57
C GLY A 313 14.75 -5.27 -3.38
N PHE A 314 14.26 -5.25 -2.12
CA PHE A 314 12.86 -5.56 -1.82
C PHE A 314 11.94 -4.43 -2.28
N ASN A 315 10.84 -4.78 -2.93
CA ASN A 315 9.78 -3.86 -3.35
C ASN A 315 8.49 -4.12 -2.54
N SER A 316 7.97 -3.08 -1.90
CA SER A 316 6.73 -3.15 -1.08
C SER A 316 5.44 -3.29 -1.92
N LEU A 317 5.52 -3.48 -3.23
CA LEU A 317 4.42 -3.67 -4.15
C LEU A 317 3.32 -2.58 -4.00
N TYR A 318 2.17 -2.93 -3.45
CA TYR A 318 0.96 -2.11 -3.33
C TYR A 318 0.70 -1.67 -1.88
N GLY A 319 1.74 -1.60 -1.06
CA GLY A 319 1.64 -1.19 0.35
C GLY A 319 1.34 0.30 0.54
N SER A 320 0.77 0.65 1.68
CA SER A 320 0.59 2.03 2.15
C SER A 320 1.93 2.59 2.65
N ARG A 321 2.74 3.06 1.73
CA ARG A 321 4.17 3.35 1.95
C ARG A 321 4.40 4.47 2.95
N HIS A 322 3.56 5.50 2.95
CA HIS A 322 3.66 6.62 3.89
C HIS A 322 3.52 6.20 5.37
N ASN A 323 2.95 5.05 5.65
CA ASN A 323 2.82 4.52 7.02
C ASN A 323 4.15 4.00 7.60
N PHE A 324 5.23 3.95 6.78
CA PHE A 324 6.49 3.30 7.11
C PHE A 324 7.67 4.14 6.62
N TYR A 325 8.83 3.93 7.22
CA TYR A 325 10.14 4.41 6.75
C TYR A 325 10.36 5.93 6.78
N GLY A 326 9.65 6.64 7.68
CA GLY A 326 9.70 8.08 7.84
C GLY A 326 8.66 8.85 7.04
N ALA A 327 8.06 9.87 7.63
CA ALA A 327 6.95 10.64 7.07
C ALA A 327 7.36 11.55 5.91
N MET A 328 8.64 11.89 5.78
CA MET A 328 9.15 12.66 4.64
C MET A 328 9.24 11.86 3.35
N ASP A 329 8.97 10.55 3.40
CA ASP A 329 8.91 9.64 2.24
C ASP A 329 10.19 9.55 1.41
N PHE A 330 11.36 9.84 1.98
CA PHE A 330 12.62 9.86 1.24
C PHE A 330 13.05 8.48 0.73
N PHE A 331 12.71 7.40 1.43
CA PHE A 331 13.31 6.09 1.23
C PHE A 331 12.31 4.96 0.99
N TYR A 332 11.01 5.19 1.05
CA TYR A 332 9.99 4.14 0.92
C TYR A 332 9.89 3.53 -0.49
N VAL A 333 10.26 4.30 -1.52
CA VAL A 333 10.35 3.84 -2.89
C VAL A 333 11.81 3.89 -3.30
N SER A 334 12.52 2.83 -3.01
CA SER A 334 13.95 2.83 -3.23
C SER A 334 14.37 2.20 -4.55
N THR A 335 13.51 2.18 -5.56
CA THR A 335 13.91 1.74 -6.89
C THR A 335 14.55 2.91 -7.63
N TYR A 336 15.86 2.84 -7.81
CA TYR A 336 16.61 3.90 -8.47
C TYR A 336 16.76 3.66 -9.97
N PHE A 337 16.91 2.42 -10.40
CA PHE A 337 17.05 2.07 -11.80
C PHE A 337 16.63 0.62 -12.03
N ASN A 338 15.71 0.36 -12.95
CA ASN A 338 15.22 -0.98 -13.32
C ASN A 338 14.90 -1.92 -12.13
N GLY A 339 14.45 -1.38 -11.00
CA GLY A 339 14.15 -2.15 -9.79
C GLY A 339 15.30 -2.32 -8.80
N PHE A 340 16.52 -1.89 -9.13
CA PHE A 340 17.66 -1.96 -8.22
C PHE A 340 17.58 -0.89 -7.12
N THR A 341 17.97 -1.26 -5.89
CA THR A 341 17.98 -0.38 -4.73
C THR A 341 18.98 -0.87 -3.69
N PRO A 342 19.65 0.03 -2.95
CA PRO A 342 20.52 -0.38 -1.83
C PRO A 342 19.74 -0.95 -0.64
N GLY A 343 18.41 -1.04 -0.71
CA GLY A 343 17.56 -1.47 0.39
C GLY A 343 17.54 -0.47 1.55
N LEU A 344 16.88 -0.84 2.64
CA LEU A 344 16.67 0.06 3.78
C LEU A 344 16.72 -0.69 5.11
N GLN A 345 17.35 -0.08 6.10
CA GLN A 345 17.23 -0.35 7.51
C GLN A 345 16.57 0.85 8.18
N ASN A 346 15.56 0.62 8.98
CA ASN A 346 14.82 1.64 9.71
C ASN A 346 14.68 1.22 11.17
N LEU A 347 15.46 1.79 12.06
CA LEU A 347 15.29 1.66 13.50
C LEU A 347 14.48 2.85 13.99
N TYR A 348 13.35 2.59 14.66
CA TYR A 348 12.44 3.66 15.05
C TYR A 348 11.86 3.49 16.45
N ALA A 349 11.49 4.62 17.04
CA ALA A 349 10.72 4.69 18.26
C ALA A 349 9.67 5.79 18.15
N GLY A 350 8.55 5.62 18.84
CA GLY A 350 7.44 6.57 18.81
C GLY A 350 6.69 6.64 20.13
N ALA A 351 5.99 7.75 20.32
CA ALA A 351 5.10 8.01 21.44
C ALA A 351 3.78 8.56 20.92
N LYS A 352 2.66 8.07 21.46
CA LYS A 352 1.32 8.60 21.21
C LYS A 352 0.72 9.04 22.53
N TRP A 353 0.16 10.24 22.54
CA TRP A 353 -0.46 10.82 23.72
C TRP A 353 -1.79 11.49 23.38
N ALA A 354 -2.86 11.09 24.06
CA ALA A 354 -4.21 11.66 23.95
C ALA A 354 -4.58 12.39 25.27
N PRO A 355 -4.05 13.62 25.51
CA PRO A 355 -4.21 14.33 26.80
C PRO A 355 -5.63 14.77 27.07
N ALA A 356 -6.46 14.92 26.04
CA ALA A 356 -7.83 15.35 26.16
C ALA A 356 -8.71 14.70 25.08
N LYS A 357 -10.02 14.70 25.29
CA LYS A 357 -10.97 14.17 24.32
C LYS A 357 -10.83 14.89 22.97
N GLY A 358 -10.58 14.11 21.92
CA GLY A 358 -10.44 14.61 20.55
C GLY A 358 -9.08 15.21 20.23
N LEU A 359 -8.15 15.31 21.17
CA LEU A 359 -6.78 15.76 20.97
C LEU A 359 -5.83 14.58 21.03
N ASP A 360 -5.03 14.38 19.99
CA ASP A 360 -3.96 13.40 19.91
C ASP A 360 -2.65 14.05 19.46
N LEU A 361 -1.58 13.58 20.04
CA LEU A 361 -0.21 13.98 19.77
C LEU A 361 0.60 12.72 19.41
N ASP A 362 1.35 12.78 18.33
CA ASP A 362 2.25 11.74 17.88
C ASP A 362 3.66 12.30 17.76
N ALA A 363 4.64 11.54 18.21
CA ALA A 363 6.05 11.83 17.98
C ALA A 363 6.75 10.54 17.58
N SER A 364 7.59 10.57 16.54
CA SER A 364 8.42 9.45 16.15
C SER A 364 9.83 9.89 15.74
N TYR A 365 10.74 8.97 15.90
CA TYR A 365 12.14 9.13 15.53
C TYR A 365 12.56 7.91 14.73
N HIS A 366 13.29 8.15 13.63
CA HIS A 366 13.82 7.12 12.75
C HIS A 366 15.31 7.31 12.55
N PHE A 367 16.08 6.24 12.71
CA PHE A 367 17.43 6.13 12.19
C PHE A 367 17.40 5.26 10.93
N LEU A 368 17.83 5.84 9.82
CA LEU A 368 17.75 5.25 8.50
C LEU A 368 19.14 4.93 7.96
N ALA A 369 19.30 3.74 7.37
CA ALA A 369 20.55 3.30 6.74
C ALA A 369 20.25 2.40 5.54
N THR A 370 21.19 2.27 4.59
CA THR A 370 21.07 1.26 3.51
C THR A 370 21.26 -0.14 4.07
N ALA A 371 20.54 -1.13 3.52
CA ALA A 371 20.74 -2.53 3.88
C ALA A 371 22.04 -3.06 3.29
N ALA A 372 22.26 -2.83 2.00
CA ALA A 372 23.46 -3.23 1.30
C ALA A 372 24.62 -2.25 1.49
N LYS A 373 25.84 -2.73 1.25
CA LYS A 373 27.05 -1.89 1.24
C LYS A 373 27.14 -1.14 -0.07
N LEU A 374 27.34 0.16 0.01
CA LEU A 374 27.62 1.01 -1.14
C LEU A 374 29.12 0.98 -1.50
N ARG A 375 29.44 1.19 -2.77
CA ARG A 375 30.83 1.14 -3.22
C ARG A 375 31.71 2.27 -2.63
N ASN A 376 31.18 3.48 -2.58
CA ASN A 376 31.93 4.69 -2.22
C ASN A 376 31.24 5.53 -1.11
N ALA A 377 30.39 4.92 -0.31
CA ALA A 377 29.68 5.60 0.75
C ALA A 377 29.36 4.66 1.92
N ASP A 378 29.18 5.23 3.10
CA ASP A 378 28.76 4.51 4.29
C ASP A 378 27.27 4.15 4.24
N LYS A 379 26.81 3.25 5.12
CA LYS A 379 25.41 2.84 5.18
C LYS A 379 24.44 3.89 5.76
N PRO A 380 24.78 4.66 6.81
CA PRO A 380 23.85 5.61 7.42
C PRO A 380 23.32 6.64 6.42
N LEU A 381 22.01 6.83 6.39
CA LEU A 381 21.30 7.82 5.58
C LEU A 381 20.94 9.06 6.37
N GLY A 382 20.60 8.89 7.65
CA GLY A 382 20.32 10.01 8.55
C GLY A 382 19.30 9.70 9.63
N HIS A 383 18.82 10.78 10.23
CA HIS A 383 17.89 10.77 11.36
C HIS A 383 16.66 11.60 11.00
N GLU A 384 15.48 11.05 11.14
CA GLU A 384 14.22 11.77 10.93
C GLU A 384 13.48 11.88 12.26
N LEU A 385 13.02 13.08 12.59
CA LEU A 385 12.14 13.38 13.70
C LEU A 385 10.81 13.85 13.15
N GLU A 386 9.71 13.31 13.67
CA GLU A 386 8.34 13.60 13.25
C GLU A 386 7.51 14.01 14.45
N LEU A 387 6.70 15.03 14.29
CA LEU A 387 5.73 15.49 15.27
C LEU A 387 4.41 15.71 14.57
N ALA A 388 3.32 15.22 15.12
CA ALA A 388 1.98 15.49 14.61
C ALA A 388 1.01 15.75 15.74
N VAL A 389 0.01 16.59 15.46
CA VAL A 389 -1.11 16.88 16.33
C VAL A 389 -2.41 16.73 15.53
N GLY A 390 -3.42 16.13 16.15
CA GLY A 390 -4.76 16.02 15.61
C GLY A 390 -5.80 16.49 16.61
N TYR A 391 -6.80 17.23 16.11
CA TYR A 391 -7.92 17.69 16.93
C TYR A 391 -9.25 17.46 16.22
N ALA A 392 -10.15 16.74 16.88
CA ALA A 392 -11.52 16.55 16.42
C ALA A 392 -12.37 17.77 16.81
N LEU A 393 -12.71 18.61 15.84
CA LEU A 393 -13.63 19.74 16.03
C LEU A 393 -15.09 19.29 16.22
N GLY A 394 -15.39 18.06 15.84
CA GLY A 394 -16.69 17.42 15.96
C GLY A 394 -16.61 15.98 15.44
N LYS A 395 -17.76 15.32 15.26
CA LYS A 395 -17.77 13.93 14.77
C LYS A 395 -17.31 13.79 13.31
N ASP A 396 -17.50 14.83 12.51
CA ASP A 396 -17.27 14.79 11.06
C ASP A 396 -16.15 15.73 10.59
N VAL A 397 -15.48 16.45 11.52
CA VAL A 397 -14.46 17.46 11.19
C VAL A 397 -13.22 17.25 12.05
N ARG A 398 -12.08 17.08 11.41
CA ARG A 398 -10.76 16.94 12.04
C ARG A 398 -9.77 17.92 11.45
N LEU A 399 -9.05 18.62 12.30
CA LEU A 399 -7.88 19.42 11.96
C LEU A 399 -6.63 18.68 12.44
N SER A 400 -5.62 18.61 11.61
CA SER A 400 -4.33 18.01 11.96
C SER A 400 -3.19 18.86 11.43
N ALA A 401 -2.05 18.81 12.08
CA ALA A 401 -0.82 19.42 11.61
C ALA A 401 0.35 18.50 11.92
N GLY A 402 1.39 18.54 11.10
CA GLY A 402 2.60 17.78 11.32
C GLY A 402 3.83 18.57 10.88
N TYR A 403 4.95 18.17 11.46
CA TYR A 403 6.26 18.70 11.12
C TYR A 403 7.29 17.58 11.20
N SER A 404 8.07 17.43 10.14
CA SER A 404 9.15 16.47 10.06
C SER A 404 10.46 17.17 9.72
N PHE A 405 11.54 16.69 10.32
CA PHE A 405 12.87 17.18 10.11
C PHE A 405 13.82 16.01 9.87
N MET A 406 14.60 16.06 8.77
CA MET A 406 15.59 15.07 8.44
C MET A 406 17.00 15.66 8.54
N TYR A 407 17.84 15.05 9.36
CA TYR A 407 19.27 15.30 9.40
C TYR A 407 19.99 14.22 8.60
N GLY A 408 20.27 14.52 7.35
CA GLY A 408 20.86 13.57 6.39
C GLY A 408 22.38 13.43 6.55
N THR A 409 22.92 12.40 5.93
CA THR A 409 24.36 12.15 5.81
C THR A 409 24.85 12.47 4.40
N LYS A 410 26.16 12.42 4.20
CA LYS A 410 26.76 12.51 2.87
C LYS A 410 26.27 11.37 1.94
N THR A 411 26.03 10.18 2.48
CA THR A 411 25.44 9.06 1.72
C THR A 411 24.05 9.39 1.20
N MET A 412 23.21 10.02 2.01
CA MET A 412 21.90 10.47 1.58
C MET A 412 21.99 11.51 0.45
N GLU A 413 22.87 12.51 0.57
CA GLU A 413 23.10 13.51 -0.49
C GLU A 413 23.45 12.84 -1.80
N VAL A 414 24.39 11.90 -1.77
CA VAL A 414 24.81 11.17 -2.97
C VAL A 414 23.64 10.36 -3.58
N LEU A 415 22.88 9.62 -2.77
CA LEU A 415 21.77 8.80 -3.26
C LEU A 415 20.60 9.65 -3.78
N LYS A 416 20.32 10.78 -3.18
CA LYS A 416 19.23 11.67 -3.55
C LYS A 416 19.65 12.80 -4.49
N ARG A 417 20.93 12.87 -4.84
CA ARG A 417 21.51 13.94 -5.67
C ARG A 417 21.21 15.33 -5.10
N SER A 418 21.40 15.49 -3.79
CA SER A 418 21.15 16.72 -3.07
C SER A 418 22.40 17.12 -2.33
N THR A 419 22.66 18.42 -2.24
CA THR A 419 23.76 19.00 -1.45
C THR A 419 23.30 19.50 -0.09
N ASP A 420 22.00 19.58 0.15
CA ASP A 420 21.44 20.13 1.39
C ASP A 420 20.88 19.03 2.32
N ARG A 421 21.79 18.40 3.08
CA ARG A 421 21.44 17.36 4.07
C ARG A 421 20.96 17.90 5.42
N HIS A 422 21.10 19.20 5.66
CA HIS A 422 20.87 19.78 6.99
C HIS A 422 19.61 20.62 7.09
N ARG A 423 18.94 20.90 5.98
CA ARG A 423 17.77 21.77 5.91
C ARG A 423 16.53 21.06 5.35
N LEU A 424 16.39 19.77 5.65
CA LEU A 424 15.29 18.98 5.13
C LEU A 424 14.13 19.07 6.11
N HIS A 425 13.10 19.82 5.72
CA HIS A 425 11.93 20.10 6.55
C HIS A 425 10.66 19.84 5.76
N TRP A 426 9.68 19.33 6.42
CA TRP A 426 8.34 19.20 5.88
C TRP A 426 7.31 19.57 6.94
N GLY A 427 6.52 20.59 6.66
CA GLY A 427 5.38 21.00 7.50
C GLY A 427 4.08 20.88 6.73
N TRP A 428 3.03 20.47 7.40
CA TRP A 428 1.70 20.41 6.80
C TRP A 428 0.60 20.70 7.80
N VAL A 429 -0.51 21.25 7.27
CA VAL A 429 -1.78 21.40 7.99
C VAL A 429 -2.87 20.77 7.15
N MET A 430 -3.71 19.95 7.75
CA MET A 430 -4.73 19.17 7.05
C MET A 430 -6.09 19.30 7.71
N LEU A 431 -7.10 19.61 6.91
CA LEU A 431 -8.52 19.61 7.27
C LEU A 431 -9.21 18.43 6.61
N ILE A 432 -9.90 17.62 7.40
CA ILE A 432 -10.75 16.52 6.93
C ILE A 432 -12.19 16.83 7.33
N ILE A 433 -13.10 16.71 6.37
CA ILE A 433 -14.55 16.86 6.56
C ILE A 433 -15.22 15.63 5.94
N SER A 434 -15.80 14.76 6.79
CA SER A 434 -16.31 13.44 6.34
C SER A 434 -17.74 13.18 6.88
N PRO A 435 -18.75 13.98 6.50
CA PRO A 435 -20.10 13.73 6.93
C PRO A 435 -20.74 12.55 6.21
N SER A 436 -21.59 11.82 6.92
CA SER A 436 -22.60 10.96 6.30
C SER A 436 -23.72 11.86 5.81
N ALA A 437 -23.73 12.15 4.51
CA ALA A 437 -24.65 13.13 3.93
C ALA A 437 -26.10 12.63 3.87
N PHE A 438 -26.28 11.31 3.71
CA PHE A 438 -27.59 10.68 3.66
C PHE A 438 -27.50 9.21 4.07
N SER A 439 -28.51 8.72 4.79
CA SER A 439 -28.70 7.30 5.09
C SER A 439 -30.20 6.98 5.11
N ALA A 440 -30.62 5.97 4.37
CA ALA A 440 -31.96 5.44 4.36
C ALA A 440 -31.96 3.94 4.64
N ARG A 441 -32.95 3.47 5.42
CA ARG A 441 -33.19 2.04 5.71
C ARG A 441 -34.63 1.69 5.37
N TRP A 442 -34.89 0.50 4.78
CA TRP A 442 -36.22 0.01 4.44
C TRP A 442 -36.28 -1.53 4.42
#